data_b60f8ceccf3be68266106cc54d1d21b1
#
_entry.id   b60f8ceccf3be68266106cc54d1d21b1
#
_cell.length_a   1.000
_cell.length_b   1.000
_cell.length_c   1.000
_cell.angle_alpha   90.00
_cell.angle_beta   90.00
_cell.angle_gamma   90.00
#
_symmetry.space_group_name_H-M   'P 1'
#
loop_
_entity.id
_entity.type
_entity.pdbx_description
1 polymer ?
#
loop_
_entity_poly.entity_id
_entity_poly.type
_entity_poly.pdbx_seq_one_letter_code
_entity_poly.pdbx_strand_id
1 'polypeptide(L)'
;MKDYKNVIIFNHPLIQHKIAIFRDEKTSMKEFRELIEEITSLMTYECLKEGVPTVEKVVKTPLETCTQQVVKDNSIAIIPILRAGLGMVNGIHVLFPSARVGHIGMYRNEETLEPQEYYCKLPDGIEDKLVL
;
A
#
# COMPACT_ATOMS: atom_id res chain seq x y z
N MET A 1 -21.44 -16.17 -3.92
CA MET A 1 -20.00 -15.81 -3.94
C MET A 1 -19.33 -16.66 -2.87
N LYS A 2 -18.19 -17.34 -3.15
CA LYS A 2 -17.44 -18.05 -2.11
C LYS A 2 -16.94 -17.04 -1.10
N ASP A 3 -17.27 -17.24 0.16
CA ASP A 3 -16.84 -16.38 1.25
C ASP A 3 -15.38 -16.70 1.60
N TYR A 4 -14.45 -15.90 1.09
CA TYR A 4 -13.03 -16.04 1.39
C TYR A 4 -12.70 -15.25 2.65
N LYS A 5 -12.32 -15.93 3.73
CA LYS A 5 -12.01 -15.32 5.03
C LYS A 5 -10.90 -14.24 4.99
N ASN A 6 -10.07 -14.26 3.94
CA ASN A 6 -8.91 -13.37 3.79
C ASN A 6 -9.08 -12.33 2.68
N VAL A 7 -10.31 -12.11 2.20
CA VAL A 7 -10.60 -11.14 1.15
C VAL A 7 -11.47 -10.04 1.70
N ILE A 8 -10.98 -8.80 1.62
CA ILE A 8 -11.73 -7.60 1.97
C ILE A 8 -12.14 -6.90 0.68
N ILE A 9 -13.43 -6.68 0.51
CA ILE A 9 -13.96 -5.97 -0.67
C ILE A 9 -14.31 -4.54 -0.25
N PHE A 10 -13.63 -3.58 -0.85
CA PHE A 10 -13.93 -2.17 -0.64
C PHE A 10 -15.14 -1.74 -1.45
N ASN A 11 -16.24 -1.46 -0.78
CA ASN A 11 -17.48 -1.00 -1.41
C ASN A 11 -17.70 0.50 -1.13
N HIS A 12 -16.69 1.32 -1.39
CA HIS A 12 -16.77 2.77 -1.22
C HIS A 12 -17.07 3.44 -2.57
N PRO A 13 -18.08 4.32 -2.68
CA PRO A 13 -18.48 4.95 -3.95
C PRO A 13 -17.33 5.66 -4.68
N LEU A 14 -16.43 6.33 -3.97
CA LEU A 14 -15.28 7.01 -4.56
C LEU A 14 -14.28 6.01 -5.18
N ILE A 15 -14.04 4.89 -4.51
CA ILE A 15 -13.17 3.83 -5.06
C ILE A 15 -13.82 3.24 -6.31
N GLN A 16 -15.12 2.95 -6.27
CA GLN A 16 -15.86 2.44 -7.43
C GLN A 16 -15.81 3.40 -8.61
N HIS A 17 -15.96 4.69 -8.36
CA HIS A 17 -15.84 5.73 -9.38
C HIS A 17 -14.46 5.72 -10.04
N LYS A 18 -13.39 5.71 -9.24
CA LYS A 18 -12.01 5.69 -9.75
C LYS A 18 -11.70 4.39 -10.52
N ILE A 19 -12.19 3.25 -10.03
CA ILE A 19 -12.04 1.96 -10.73
C ILE A 19 -12.79 1.98 -12.07
N ALA A 20 -13.95 2.62 -12.17
CA ALA A 20 -14.68 2.73 -13.43
C ALA A 20 -13.86 3.47 -14.49
N ILE A 21 -13.24 4.60 -14.13
CA ILE A 21 -12.36 5.37 -15.04
C ILE A 21 -11.10 4.56 -15.34
N PHE A 22 -10.46 3.98 -14.32
CA PHE A 22 -9.25 3.17 -14.46
C PHE A 22 -9.40 2.01 -15.46
N ARG A 23 -10.60 1.42 -15.57
CA ARG A 23 -10.91 0.30 -16.44
C ARG A 23 -11.40 0.70 -17.84
N ASP A 24 -11.64 1.98 -18.10
CA ASP A 24 -12.05 2.46 -19.41
C ASP A 24 -10.88 2.33 -20.40
N GLU A 25 -11.12 1.72 -21.56
CA GLU A 25 -10.12 1.58 -22.62
C GLU A 25 -9.60 2.92 -23.17
N LYS A 26 -10.35 4.00 -22.95
CA LYS A 26 -10.03 5.37 -23.40
C LYS A 26 -9.16 6.12 -22.38
N THR A 27 -8.97 5.57 -21.19
CA THR A 27 -8.15 6.21 -20.15
C THR A 27 -6.71 6.33 -20.61
N SER A 28 -6.18 7.55 -20.60
CA SER A 28 -4.82 7.82 -21.01
C SER A 28 -3.80 7.18 -20.06
N MET A 29 -2.60 6.89 -20.56
CA MET A 29 -1.52 6.33 -19.72
C MET A 29 -1.14 7.25 -18.54
N LYS A 30 -1.29 8.57 -18.70
CA LYS A 30 -1.07 9.52 -17.62
C LYS A 30 -2.13 9.36 -16.55
N GLU A 31 -3.38 9.44 -16.93
CA GLU A 31 -4.52 9.31 -16.03
C GLU A 31 -4.56 7.94 -15.33
N PHE A 32 -4.22 6.87 -16.06
CA PHE A 32 -4.08 5.53 -15.50
C PHE A 32 -3.07 5.48 -14.32
N ARG A 33 -1.91 6.15 -14.46
CA ARG A 33 -0.90 6.21 -13.39
C ARG A 33 -1.39 7.02 -12.19
N GLU A 34 -2.02 8.16 -12.43
CA GLU A 34 -2.60 9.01 -11.38
C GLU A 34 -3.68 8.23 -10.61
N LEU A 35 -4.56 7.54 -11.32
CA LEU A 35 -5.62 6.73 -10.71
C LEU A 35 -5.08 5.56 -9.87
N ILE A 36 -4.01 4.89 -10.33
CA ILE A 36 -3.40 3.81 -9.54
C ILE A 36 -2.86 4.31 -8.21
N GLU A 37 -2.20 5.47 -8.19
CA GLU A 37 -1.69 6.11 -6.97
C GLU A 37 -2.84 6.49 -6.03
N GLU A 38 -3.89 7.11 -6.54
CA GLU A 38 -5.06 7.52 -5.77
C GLU A 38 -5.83 6.33 -5.19
N ILE A 39 -6.10 5.30 -6.00
CA ILE A 39 -6.77 4.07 -5.56
C ILE A 39 -5.93 3.38 -4.48
N THR A 40 -4.61 3.31 -4.68
CA THR A 40 -3.70 2.70 -3.71
C THR A 40 -3.73 3.45 -2.38
N SER A 41 -3.70 4.79 -2.39
CA SER A 41 -3.80 5.58 -1.17
C SER A 41 -5.09 5.31 -0.40
N LEU A 42 -6.23 5.29 -1.10
CA LEU A 42 -7.53 5.01 -0.49
C LEU A 42 -7.61 3.58 0.06
N MET A 43 -7.10 2.60 -0.68
CA MET A 43 -7.04 1.21 -0.23
C MET A 43 -6.13 1.06 0.99
N THR A 44 -4.96 1.70 0.97
CA THR A 44 -4.01 1.67 2.09
C THR A 44 -4.64 2.25 3.35
N TYR A 45 -5.33 3.40 3.24
CA TYR A 45 -6.03 4.02 4.36
C TYR A 45 -7.03 3.04 4.99
N GLU A 46 -7.83 2.37 4.20
CA GLU A 46 -8.84 1.44 4.71
C GLU A 46 -8.22 0.15 5.25
N CYS A 47 -7.21 -0.41 4.57
CA CYS A 47 -6.49 -1.60 5.03
C CYS A 47 -5.83 -1.38 6.40
N LEU A 48 -5.36 -0.18 6.65
CA LEU A 48 -4.62 0.17 7.87
C LEU A 48 -5.50 0.68 9.00
N LYS A 49 -6.82 0.67 8.85
CA LYS A 49 -7.76 1.05 9.89
C LYS A 49 -7.55 0.28 11.19
N GLU A 50 -7.17 -0.98 11.06
CA GLU A 50 -6.82 -1.84 12.17
C GLU A 50 -5.38 -2.34 12.00
N GLY A 51 -4.57 -2.27 13.06
CA GLY A 51 -3.25 -2.89 13.10
C GLY A 51 -2.05 -2.01 12.73
N VAL A 52 -2.24 -0.70 12.46
CA VAL A 52 -1.10 0.21 12.35
C VAL A 52 -0.41 0.36 13.71
N PRO A 53 0.90 0.09 13.81
CA PRO A 53 1.62 0.27 15.06
C PRO A 53 1.66 1.74 15.46
N THR A 54 1.14 2.06 16.65
CA THR A 54 1.15 3.41 17.21
C THR A 54 1.91 3.48 18.51
N VAL A 55 2.39 4.67 18.85
CA VAL A 55 3.05 5.00 20.11
C VAL A 55 2.53 6.33 20.66
N GLU A 56 2.58 6.49 21.98
CA GLU A 56 2.29 7.76 22.62
C GLU A 56 3.44 8.74 22.40
N LYS A 57 3.10 9.96 22.03
CA LYS A 57 4.05 11.07 21.86
C LYS A 57 3.51 12.32 22.53
N VAL A 58 4.35 12.96 23.34
CA VAL A 58 4.04 14.26 23.92
C VAL A 58 4.21 15.33 22.82
N VAL A 59 3.14 16.08 22.59
CA VAL A 59 3.07 17.14 21.59
C VAL A 59 2.77 18.47 22.26
N LYS A 60 3.51 19.52 21.89
CA LYS A 60 3.25 20.87 22.34
C LYS A 60 2.42 21.59 21.28
N THR A 61 1.18 21.90 21.62
CA THR A 61 0.29 22.72 20.79
C THR A 61 0.46 24.20 21.14
N PRO A 62 -0.13 25.13 20.37
CA PRO A 62 -0.13 26.55 20.73
C PRO A 62 -0.80 26.86 22.07
N LEU A 63 -1.72 26.00 22.54
CA LEU A 63 -2.48 26.21 23.77
C LEU A 63 -1.94 25.43 24.95
N GLU A 64 -1.57 24.16 24.76
CA GLU A 64 -1.14 23.28 25.84
C GLU A 64 -0.22 22.15 25.35
N THR A 65 0.37 21.44 26.30
CA THR A 65 1.07 20.18 26.02
C THR A 65 0.14 19.01 26.28
N CYS A 66 0.03 18.10 25.28
CA CYS A 66 -0.83 16.93 25.37
C CYS A 66 -0.14 15.68 24.84
N THR A 67 -0.67 14.52 25.19
CA THR A 67 -0.21 13.22 24.66
C THR A 67 -1.12 12.79 23.51
N GLN A 68 -0.51 12.40 22.37
CA GLN A 68 -1.20 11.95 21.16
C GLN A 68 -0.69 10.59 20.72
N GLN A 69 -1.55 9.82 20.07
CA GLN A 69 -1.16 8.60 19.38
C GLN A 69 -0.58 8.97 18.00
N VAL A 70 0.61 8.52 17.71
CA VAL A 70 1.27 8.69 16.41
C VAL A 70 1.72 7.35 15.86
N VAL A 71 1.80 7.22 14.54
CA VAL A 71 2.35 6.01 13.93
C VAL A 71 3.80 5.84 14.39
N LYS A 72 4.14 4.62 14.81
CA LYS A 72 5.51 4.29 15.24
C LYS A 72 6.48 4.47 14.07
N ASP A 73 7.54 5.23 14.28
CA ASP A 73 8.58 5.45 13.28
C ASP A 73 9.18 4.14 12.79
N ASN A 74 9.48 4.07 11.49
CA ASN A 74 10.12 2.91 10.86
C ASN A 74 9.37 1.57 11.05
N SER A 75 8.07 1.60 11.27
CA SER A 75 7.24 0.40 11.50
C SER A 75 6.58 -0.14 10.24
N ILE A 76 6.72 0.54 9.11
CA ILE A 76 6.08 0.18 7.83
C ILE A 76 7.13 -0.05 6.76
N ALA A 77 6.96 -1.11 5.98
CA ALA A 77 7.72 -1.40 4.78
C ALA A 77 6.79 -1.64 3.59
N ILE A 78 7.20 -1.19 2.41
CA ILE A 78 6.48 -1.35 1.15
C ILE A 78 7.24 -2.36 0.31
N ILE A 79 6.58 -3.44 -0.11
CA ILE A 79 7.20 -4.53 -0.86
C ILE A 79 6.42 -4.78 -2.16
N PRO A 80 6.60 -3.93 -3.17
CA PRO A 80 5.95 -4.15 -4.46
C PRO A 80 6.49 -5.41 -5.14
N ILE A 81 5.58 -6.17 -5.75
CA ILE A 81 5.94 -7.25 -6.66
C ILE A 81 6.23 -6.63 -8.03
N LEU A 82 7.48 -6.75 -8.46
CA LEU A 82 7.94 -6.21 -9.73
C LEU A 82 7.28 -6.94 -10.91
N ARG A 83 6.91 -6.26 -11.95
CA ARG A 83 7.05 -4.82 -12.19
C ARG A 83 5.77 -4.04 -11.88
N ALA A 84 4.59 -4.71 -11.92
CA ALA A 84 3.28 -4.05 -11.83
C ALA A 84 3.08 -3.30 -10.50
N GLY A 85 3.57 -3.84 -9.38
CA GLY A 85 3.45 -3.22 -8.07
C GLY A 85 4.14 -1.86 -7.92
N LEU A 86 5.10 -1.52 -8.80
CA LEU A 86 5.78 -0.23 -8.74
C LEU A 86 4.83 0.97 -8.85
N GLY A 87 3.76 0.84 -9.63
CA GLY A 87 2.78 1.90 -9.77
C GLY A 87 2.01 2.24 -8.49
N MET A 88 2.03 1.35 -7.49
CA MET A 88 1.32 1.54 -6.23
C MET A 88 2.17 2.21 -5.14
N VAL A 89 3.50 2.18 -5.27
CA VAL A 89 4.44 2.64 -4.22
C VAL A 89 4.21 4.10 -3.83
N ASN A 90 4.03 4.99 -4.81
CA ASN A 90 3.80 6.41 -4.54
C ASN A 90 2.50 6.65 -3.75
N GLY A 91 1.44 5.91 -4.06
CA GLY A 91 0.18 6.00 -3.34
C GLY A 91 0.30 5.67 -1.84
N ILE A 92 1.20 4.75 -1.47
CA ILE A 92 1.50 4.44 -0.08
C ILE A 92 2.43 5.50 0.53
N HIS A 93 3.45 5.96 -0.22
CA HIS A 93 4.40 6.98 0.25
C HIS A 93 3.74 8.32 0.57
N VAL A 94 2.63 8.68 -0.07
CA VAL A 94 1.84 9.86 0.30
C VAL A 94 1.38 9.80 1.76
N LEU A 95 1.04 8.60 2.25
CA LEU A 95 0.59 8.40 3.63
C LEU A 95 1.76 8.12 4.59
N PHE A 96 2.81 7.45 4.11
CA PHE A 96 3.98 7.05 4.89
C PHE A 96 5.28 7.41 4.19
N PRO A 97 5.68 8.70 4.17
CA PRO A 97 6.86 9.16 3.41
C PRO A 97 8.18 8.53 3.86
N SER A 98 8.26 8.07 5.11
CA SER A 98 9.44 7.43 5.69
C SER A 98 9.48 5.91 5.54
N ALA A 99 8.45 5.29 4.93
CA ALA A 99 8.39 3.85 4.74
C ALA A 99 9.54 3.36 3.87
N ARG A 100 10.21 2.29 4.30
CA ARG A 100 11.29 1.67 3.53
C ARG A 100 10.71 0.80 2.43
N VAL A 101 11.38 0.78 1.28
CA VAL A 101 10.95 -0.02 0.12
C VAL A 101 11.92 -1.17 -0.09
N GLY A 102 11.38 -2.38 -0.17
CA GLY A 102 12.06 -3.54 -0.72
C GLY A 102 11.38 -3.97 -2.01
N HIS A 103 11.88 -5.00 -2.66
CA HIS A 103 11.31 -5.48 -3.92
C HIS A 103 11.37 -7.00 -4.02
N ILE A 104 10.30 -7.59 -4.54
CA ILE A 104 10.27 -8.99 -4.96
C ILE A 104 10.02 -9.01 -6.46
N GLY A 105 10.92 -9.62 -7.22
CA GLY A 105 10.77 -9.82 -8.65
C GLY A 105 10.23 -11.22 -8.94
N MET A 106 9.07 -11.28 -9.58
CA MET A 106 8.43 -12.55 -9.96
C MET A 106 7.93 -12.49 -11.40
N TYR A 107 8.02 -13.63 -12.09
CA TYR A 107 7.35 -13.81 -13.37
C TYR A 107 6.60 -15.15 -13.39
N ARG A 108 5.65 -15.27 -14.30
CA ARG A 108 4.96 -16.54 -14.53
C ARG A 108 5.74 -17.34 -15.56
N ASN A 109 6.04 -18.58 -15.24
CA ASN A 109 6.53 -19.52 -16.25
C ASN A 109 5.43 -19.77 -17.29
N GLU A 110 5.73 -19.59 -18.57
CA GLU A 110 4.72 -19.69 -19.65
C GLU A 110 4.25 -21.13 -19.89
N GLU A 111 5.07 -22.13 -19.55
CA GLU A 111 4.75 -23.55 -19.76
C GLU A 111 4.01 -24.14 -18.56
N THR A 112 4.51 -23.89 -17.33
CA THR A 112 3.95 -24.50 -16.11
C THR A 112 2.90 -23.62 -15.45
N LEU A 113 2.81 -22.34 -15.79
CA LEU A 113 2.00 -21.29 -15.18
C LEU A 113 2.33 -21.04 -13.70
N GLU A 114 3.43 -21.58 -13.22
CA GLU A 114 3.89 -21.38 -11.85
C GLU A 114 4.67 -20.08 -11.69
N PRO A 115 4.56 -19.41 -10.52
CA PRO A 115 5.35 -18.23 -10.22
C PRO A 115 6.82 -18.60 -10.02
N GLN A 116 7.72 -17.83 -10.64
CA GLN A 116 9.16 -17.96 -10.44
C GLN A 116 9.74 -16.63 -9.93
N GLU A 117 10.47 -16.71 -8.82
CA GLU A 117 11.19 -15.58 -8.26
C GLU A 117 12.53 -15.41 -9.00
N TYR A 118 12.88 -14.18 -9.37
CA TYR A 118 14.17 -13.84 -9.94
C TYR A 118 14.92 -12.76 -9.15
N TYR A 119 14.26 -12.13 -8.18
CA TYR A 119 14.85 -11.09 -7.36
C TYR A 119 14.11 -10.94 -6.03
N CYS A 120 14.86 -10.88 -4.94
CA CYS A 120 14.32 -10.55 -3.63
C CYS A 120 15.34 -9.71 -2.87
N LYS A 121 14.96 -8.46 -2.55
CA LYS A 121 15.74 -7.59 -1.67
C LYS A 121 14.81 -6.85 -0.74
N LEU A 122 14.87 -7.21 0.52
CA LEU A 122 14.04 -6.66 1.59
C LEU A 122 14.85 -5.68 2.44
N PRO A 123 14.21 -4.69 3.08
CA PRO A 123 14.86 -3.82 4.05
C PRO A 123 15.28 -4.60 5.31
N ASP A 124 16.36 -4.15 5.94
CA ASP A 124 16.80 -4.71 7.23
C ASP A 124 15.71 -4.57 8.29
N GLY A 125 15.54 -5.59 9.12
CA GLY A 125 14.54 -5.65 10.20
C GLY A 125 13.10 -5.71 9.68
N ILE A 126 12.88 -6.38 8.55
CA ILE A 126 11.54 -6.53 7.93
C ILE A 126 10.58 -7.32 8.83
N GLU A 127 11.10 -8.22 9.66
CA GLU A 127 10.36 -9.05 10.61
C GLU A 127 9.59 -8.25 11.67
N ASP A 128 10.08 -7.04 11.98
CA ASP A 128 9.47 -6.13 12.96
C ASP A 128 8.54 -5.08 12.31
N LYS A 129 8.25 -5.21 11.03
CA LYS A 129 7.48 -4.20 10.28
C LYS A 129 6.13 -4.72 9.81
N LEU A 130 5.18 -3.81 9.75
CA LEU A 130 3.97 -4.02 8.97
C LEU A 130 4.33 -3.89 7.48
N VAL A 131 4.11 -4.96 6.74
CA VAL A 131 4.44 -5.03 5.30
C VAL A 131 3.18 -4.77 4.47
N LEU A 132 3.30 -3.89 3.49
CA LEU A 132 2.27 -3.54 2.51
C LEU A 132 2.72 -3.88 1.10
#